data_598469bad5118a81bd564f10da2df079
#
_entry.id   598469bad5118a81bd564f10da2df079
#
_cell.length_a   1.000
_cell.length_b   1.000
_cell.length_c   1.000
_cell.angle_alpha   90.00
_cell.angle_beta   90.00
_cell.angle_gamma   90.00
#
_symmetry.space_group_name_H-M   'P 1'
#
loop_
_entity.id
_entity.type
_entity.pdbx_description
1 polymer ?
#
loop_
_entity_poly.entity_id
_entity_poly.type
_entity_poly.pdbx_seq_one_letter_code
_entity_poly.pdbx_strand_id
1 'polypeptide(L)'
;MGQVSPEARAFFTTYFRPHRIIGRPAFFTGYFEPVVEGSLTQSAGFSAPILSRPATLVTLPAESPLASADGPLQAALRAPDGSLAPCPDRAAMEAGALAGQATPIVWLRDPVEVFIIQVQGSARVRLPDGRMLRLSYAGRNGWPYTSIGRILVEEAHIPAPEMSLARLKEWIRQNGQEVGQAGRALMQRNRSYVFFQAEEMSSEAPGPTGAQGVSLTPLRSLAVDRAIWAYGLPFWIDAELPWHEPTPSSFRRLMIAQDTGSAIVGPKRADIYIGSGDQAGRIAGGFRHNGEIIVLLPVGDAG
;
A
#
# COMPACT_ATOMS: atom_id res chain seq x y z
N MET A 1 -12.64 -7.14 -24.50
CA MET A 1 -11.92 -8.37 -24.08
C MET A 1 -10.73 -8.53 -25.02
N GLY A 2 -9.48 -8.30 -24.52
CA GLY A 2 -8.30 -8.56 -25.32
C GLY A 2 -8.19 -10.07 -25.54
N GLN A 3 -8.08 -10.51 -26.79
CA GLN A 3 -7.80 -11.91 -27.11
C GLN A 3 -6.46 -12.28 -26.47
N VAL A 4 -6.43 -13.38 -25.73
CA VAL A 4 -5.18 -13.95 -25.23
C VAL A 4 -4.39 -14.39 -26.45
N SER A 5 -3.15 -13.87 -26.64
CA SER A 5 -2.27 -14.33 -27.70
C SER A 5 -2.11 -15.84 -27.63
N PRO A 6 -2.24 -16.58 -28.75
CA PRO A 6 -1.98 -18.02 -28.79
C PRO A 6 -0.62 -18.40 -28.22
N GLU A 7 0.39 -17.56 -28.44
CA GLU A 7 1.76 -17.73 -27.95
C GLU A 7 1.83 -17.61 -26.41
N ALA A 8 1.16 -16.60 -25.81
CA ALA A 8 1.10 -16.48 -24.35
C ALA A 8 0.39 -17.69 -23.71
N ARG A 9 -0.69 -18.16 -24.33
CA ARG A 9 -1.39 -19.36 -23.86
C ARG A 9 -0.50 -20.60 -23.94
N ALA A 10 0.19 -20.79 -25.06
CA ALA A 10 1.12 -21.91 -25.24
C ALA A 10 2.23 -21.87 -24.20
N PHE A 11 2.82 -20.68 -23.95
CA PHE A 11 3.84 -20.49 -22.93
C PHE A 11 3.36 -20.96 -21.55
N PHE A 12 2.23 -20.42 -21.06
CA PHE A 12 1.77 -20.78 -19.73
C PHE A 12 1.35 -22.24 -19.61
N THR A 13 0.76 -22.85 -20.65
CA THR A 13 0.38 -24.27 -20.61
C THR A 13 1.57 -25.22 -20.71
N THR A 14 2.66 -24.78 -21.32
CA THR A 14 3.89 -25.58 -21.43
C THR A 14 4.71 -25.55 -20.16
N TYR A 15 4.93 -24.33 -19.62
CA TYR A 15 5.91 -24.12 -18.54
C TYR A 15 5.30 -24.03 -17.15
N PHE A 16 3.97 -24.05 -17.00
CA PHE A 16 3.32 -23.92 -15.70
C PHE A 16 2.24 -24.97 -15.49
N ARG A 17 1.99 -25.30 -14.22
CA ARG A 17 0.84 -26.12 -13.79
C ARG A 17 0.00 -25.33 -12.80
N PRO A 18 -1.34 -25.34 -12.95
CA PRO A 18 -2.25 -24.68 -12.02
C PRO A 18 -2.38 -25.51 -10.73
N HIS A 19 -2.24 -24.83 -9.60
CA HIS A 19 -2.42 -25.40 -8.28
C HIS A 19 -3.48 -24.63 -7.51
N ARG A 20 -4.53 -25.34 -7.11
CA ARG A 20 -5.57 -24.77 -6.26
C ARG A 20 -5.05 -24.63 -4.83
N ILE A 21 -5.17 -23.46 -4.26
CA ILE A 21 -4.82 -23.22 -2.87
C ILE A 21 -6.01 -23.63 -2.00
N ILE A 22 -5.82 -24.64 -1.14
CA ILE A 22 -6.87 -25.18 -0.27
C ILE A 22 -7.18 -24.19 0.88
N GLY A 23 -8.40 -24.20 1.38
CA GLY A 23 -8.84 -23.41 2.55
C GLY A 23 -10.01 -22.50 2.24
N ARG A 24 -10.19 -21.45 3.06
CA ARG A 24 -11.26 -20.45 2.88
C ARG A 24 -11.20 -19.79 1.51
N PRO A 25 -12.30 -19.21 1.00
CA PRO A 25 -12.25 -18.41 -0.22
C PRO A 25 -11.14 -17.36 -0.17
N ALA A 26 -10.56 -17.03 -1.33
CA ALA A 26 -9.61 -15.93 -1.42
C ALA A 26 -10.31 -14.61 -1.09
N PHE A 27 -9.56 -13.69 -0.49
CA PHE A 27 -10.05 -12.36 -0.18
C PHE A 27 -9.23 -11.32 -0.95
N PHE A 28 -9.95 -10.54 -1.77
CA PHE A 28 -9.37 -9.52 -2.63
C PHE A 28 -9.72 -8.12 -2.13
N THR A 29 -8.72 -7.24 -2.14
CA THR A 29 -8.88 -5.80 -2.04
C THR A 29 -8.19 -5.13 -3.22
N GLY A 30 -8.36 -3.82 -3.35
CA GLY A 30 -7.69 -3.04 -4.38
C GLY A 30 -6.83 -1.94 -3.77
N TYR A 31 -5.73 -1.61 -4.44
CA TYR A 31 -4.91 -0.46 -4.12
C TYR A 31 -4.59 0.36 -5.38
N PHE A 32 -4.15 1.58 -5.19
CA PHE A 32 -3.94 2.51 -6.28
C PHE A 32 -2.81 3.50 -5.95
N GLU A 33 -2.32 4.21 -6.94
CA GLU A 33 -1.37 5.31 -6.77
C GLU A 33 -2.16 6.64 -6.70
N PRO A 34 -2.29 7.28 -5.52
CA PRO A 34 -2.93 8.59 -5.39
C PRO A 34 -2.28 9.65 -6.27
N VAL A 35 -3.08 10.59 -6.78
CA VAL A 35 -2.61 11.81 -7.44
C VAL A 35 -3.08 12.98 -6.60
N VAL A 36 -2.15 13.74 -6.02
CA VAL A 36 -2.45 14.82 -5.09
C VAL A 36 -1.72 16.10 -5.46
N GLU A 37 -2.16 17.23 -4.94
CA GLU A 37 -1.42 18.49 -5.02
C GLU A 37 -0.46 18.61 -3.86
N GLY A 38 0.75 19.14 -4.12
CA GLY A 38 1.76 19.34 -3.11
C GLY A 38 2.71 20.50 -3.44
N SER A 39 3.58 20.83 -2.52
CA SER A 39 4.58 21.89 -2.64
C SER A 39 5.92 21.45 -2.07
N LEU A 40 7.02 21.89 -2.67
CA LEU A 40 8.36 21.69 -2.12
C LEU A 40 8.65 22.60 -0.92
N THR A 41 7.85 23.62 -0.72
CA THR A 41 7.97 24.56 0.39
C THR A 41 6.74 24.55 1.27
N GLN A 42 6.94 24.63 2.58
CA GLN A 42 5.85 24.75 3.55
C GLN A 42 5.14 26.10 3.40
N SER A 43 3.83 26.10 3.49
CA SER A 43 2.99 27.29 3.51
C SER A 43 1.67 27.01 4.25
N ALA A 44 0.84 28.03 4.48
CA ALA A 44 -0.48 27.86 5.09
C ALA A 44 -1.39 26.91 4.31
N GLY A 45 -1.22 26.81 2.98
CA GLY A 45 -1.99 25.89 2.12
C GLY A 45 -1.35 24.52 1.93
N PHE A 46 -0.11 24.32 2.39
CA PHE A 46 0.65 23.06 2.28
C PHE A 46 1.45 22.87 3.57
N SER A 47 0.83 22.28 4.57
CA SER A 47 1.38 22.15 5.93
C SER A 47 1.67 20.73 6.38
N ALA A 48 1.14 19.72 5.66
CA ALA A 48 1.28 18.31 6.02
C ALA A 48 2.51 17.67 5.33
N PRO A 49 3.59 17.33 6.07
CA PRO A 49 4.84 16.86 5.48
C PRO A 49 4.80 15.38 5.10
N ILE A 50 5.39 15.06 3.98
CA ILE A 50 5.89 13.71 3.64
C ILE A 50 7.38 13.69 3.99
N LEU A 51 7.80 12.70 4.78
CA LEU A 51 9.17 12.63 5.28
C LEU A 51 10.03 11.65 4.47
N SER A 52 11.30 12.04 4.28
CA SER A 52 12.35 11.15 3.77
C SER A 52 12.69 10.07 4.80
N ARG A 53 13.26 8.97 4.32
CA ARG A 53 13.79 7.92 5.20
C ARG A 53 15.00 8.45 6.00
N PRO A 54 15.02 8.30 7.35
CA PRO A 54 16.21 8.57 8.13
C PRO A 54 17.37 7.65 7.73
N ALA A 55 18.58 8.18 7.66
CA ALA A 55 19.77 7.38 7.36
C ALA A 55 20.04 6.29 8.42
N THR A 56 19.62 6.53 9.65
CA THR A 56 19.74 5.60 10.78
C THR A 56 18.71 4.47 10.79
N LEU A 57 17.69 4.53 9.92
CA LEU A 57 16.64 3.51 9.89
C LEU A 57 17.16 2.20 9.29
N VAL A 58 17.04 1.12 10.06
CA VAL A 58 17.40 -0.25 9.66
C VAL A 58 16.14 -1.09 9.55
N THR A 59 15.95 -1.75 8.42
CA THR A 59 14.93 -2.80 8.27
C THR A 59 15.49 -4.10 8.84
N LEU A 60 14.74 -4.75 9.71
CA LEU A 60 15.14 -5.99 10.36
C LEU A 60 14.55 -7.20 9.64
N PRO A 61 15.26 -8.33 9.59
CA PRO A 61 14.74 -9.60 9.09
C PRO A 61 13.51 -10.04 9.88
N ALA A 62 12.59 -10.75 9.22
CA ALA A 62 11.37 -11.22 9.88
C ALA A 62 11.64 -12.18 11.05
N GLU A 63 12.72 -12.97 10.93
CA GLU A 63 13.21 -13.94 11.92
C GLU A 63 13.98 -13.30 13.08
N SER A 64 14.36 -12.03 12.96
CA SER A 64 15.13 -11.28 13.97
C SER A 64 14.55 -9.88 14.21
N PRO A 65 13.28 -9.77 14.61
CA PRO A 65 12.68 -8.48 14.91
C PRO A 65 13.22 -7.90 16.22
N LEU A 66 13.14 -6.58 16.39
CA LEU A 66 13.41 -5.94 17.66
C LEU A 66 12.26 -6.20 18.64
N ALA A 67 12.56 -6.73 19.80
CA ALA A 67 11.55 -6.91 20.85
C ALA A 67 11.08 -5.54 21.38
N SER A 68 9.77 -5.39 21.57
CA SER A 68 9.18 -4.24 22.25
C SER A 68 8.03 -4.69 23.15
N ALA A 69 7.60 -3.82 24.06
CA ALA A 69 6.47 -4.09 24.94
C ALA A 69 5.15 -4.33 24.16
N ASP A 70 5.05 -3.80 22.94
CA ASP A 70 3.87 -3.88 22.07
C ASP A 70 4.02 -4.94 20.97
N GLY A 71 5.01 -5.82 21.09
CA GLY A 71 5.30 -6.87 20.13
C GLY A 71 6.55 -6.62 19.25
N PRO A 72 6.83 -7.53 18.33
CA PRO A 72 8.05 -7.48 17.52
C PRO A 72 7.99 -6.36 16.48
N LEU A 73 9.05 -5.56 16.39
CA LEU A 73 9.22 -4.49 15.42
C LEU A 73 10.16 -4.94 14.29
N GLN A 74 9.79 -4.67 13.06
CA GLN A 74 10.56 -5.04 11.87
C GLN A 74 11.46 -3.92 11.33
N ALA A 75 11.63 -2.84 12.10
CA ALA A 75 12.61 -1.80 11.85
C ALA A 75 13.04 -1.17 13.18
N ALA A 76 14.23 -0.58 13.17
CA ALA A 76 14.82 0.10 14.30
C ALA A 76 15.64 1.30 13.84
N LEU A 77 15.96 2.20 14.75
CA LEU A 77 16.96 3.23 14.54
C LEU A 77 18.30 2.74 15.10
N ARG A 78 19.36 2.91 14.33
CA ARG A 78 20.72 2.61 14.77
C ARG A 78 21.35 3.84 15.41
N ALA A 79 21.77 3.69 16.67
CA ALA A 79 22.52 4.71 17.39
C ALA A 79 24.00 4.74 16.94
N PRO A 80 24.77 5.81 17.25
CA PRO A 80 26.18 5.91 16.88
C PRO A 80 27.08 4.79 17.45
N ASP A 81 26.72 4.22 18.60
CA ASP A 81 27.41 3.06 19.22
C ASP A 81 27.01 1.72 18.57
N GLY A 82 26.15 1.73 17.54
CA GLY A 82 25.66 0.55 16.83
C GLY A 82 24.43 -0.11 17.46
N SER A 83 24.01 0.30 18.66
CA SER A 83 22.81 -0.24 19.31
C SER A 83 21.54 0.08 18.50
N LEU A 84 20.50 -0.75 18.68
CA LEU A 84 19.22 -0.59 18.00
C LEU A 84 18.15 -0.15 19.00
N ALA A 85 17.41 0.89 18.64
CA ALA A 85 16.28 1.40 19.40
C ALA A 85 15.00 1.36 18.57
N PRO A 86 13.81 1.20 19.20
CA PRO A 86 12.52 1.31 18.52
C PRO A 86 12.43 2.64 17.75
N CYS A 87 12.00 2.57 16.50
CA CYS A 87 11.63 3.78 15.77
C CYS A 87 10.35 4.35 16.38
N PRO A 88 10.21 5.68 16.51
CA PRO A 88 8.99 6.31 17.00
C PRO A 88 7.74 5.85 16.24
N ASP A 89 6.62 5.74 16.94
CA ASP A 89 5.33 5.49 16.31
C ASP A 89 4.77 6.74 15.60
N ARG A 90 3.62 6.59 14.93
CA ARG A 90 3.00 7.70 14.18
C ARG A 90 2.78 8.94 15.05
N ALA A 91 2.26 8.80 16.26
CA ALA A 91 1.95 9.95 17.12
C ALA A 91 3.22 10.71 17.47
N ALA A 92 4.29 10.00 17.85
CA ALA A 92 5.59 10.61 18.13
C ALA A 92 6.24 11.21 16.88
N MET A 93 6.11 10.55 15.71
CA MET A 93 6.58 11.09 14.42
C MET A 93 5.91 12.42 14.07
N GLU A 94 4.59 12.50 14.21
CA GLU A 94 3.81 13.71 13.97
C GLU A 94 4.07 14.82 15.01
N ALA A 95 4.56 14.45 16.19
CA ALA A 95 5.06 15.38 17.20
C ALA A 95 6.52 15.81 16.99
N GLY A 96 7.18 15.34 15.91
CA GLY A 96 8.53 15.76 15.55
C GLY A 96 9.67 14.93 16.16
N ALA A 97 9.43 13.70 16.61
CA ALA A 97 10.44 12.84 17.25
C ALA A 97 11.69 12.56 16.38
N LEU A 98 11.60 12.70 15.05
CA LEU A 98 12.73 12.59 14.12
C LEU A 98 13.11 13.93 13.46
N ALA A 99 12.79 15.06 14.08
CA ALA A 99 13.24 16.37 13.58
C ALA A 99 14.78 16.38 13.44
N GLY A 100 15.25 16.84 12.28
CA GLY A 100 16.69 16.81 11.93
C GLY A 100 17.24 15.47 11.45
N GLN A 101 16.50 14.36 11.60
CA GLN A 101 16.89 13.02 11.09
C GLN A 101 16.09 12.61 9.86
N ALA A 102 14.81 12.95 9.80
CA ALA A 102 13.94 12.80 8.64
C ALA A 102 13.54 14.20 8.12
N THR A 103 13.74 14.41 6.81
CA THR A 103 13.52 15.73 6.19
C THR A 103 12.20 15.72 5.41
N PRO A 104 11.37 16.76 5.51
CA PRO A 104 10.25 16.93 4.60
C PRO A 104 10.73 17.03 3.15
N ILE A 105 10.20 16.18 2.28
CA ILE A 105 10.52 16.14 0.85
C ILE A 105 9.44 16.81 0.00
N VAL A 106 8.21 16.82 0.52
CA VAL A 106 7.06 17.54 -0.05
C VAL A 106 6.04 17.82 1.03
N TRP A 107 5.26 18.86 0.87
CA TRP A 107 4.19 19.26 1.75
C TRP A 107 2.85 19.13 1.04
N LEU A 108 1.87 18.49 1.68
CA LEU A 108 0.52 18.33 1.18
C LEU A 108 -0.44 19.31 1.90
N ARG A 109 -1.64 19.49 1.34
CA ARG A 109 -2.68 20.33 1.94
C ARG A 109 -3.30 19.69 3.18
N ASP A 110 -3.44 18.36 3.18
CA ASP A 110 -4.34 17.65 4.05
C ASP A 110 -3.62 16.45 4.70
N PRO A 111 -3.51 16.39 6.04
CA PRO A 111 -2.89 15.28 6.75
C PRO A 111 -3.48 13.91 6.41
N VAL A 112 -4.78 13.81 6.14
CA VAL A 112 -5.39 12.53 5.75
C VAL A 112 -4.84 12.02 4.42
N GLU A 113 -4.46 12.90 3.48
CA GLU A 113 -3.82 12.46 2.23
C GLU A 113 -2.43 11.87 2.49
N VAL A 114 -1.66 12.47 3.42
CA VAL A 114 -0.38 11.87 3.88
C VAL A 114 -0.61 10.47 4.42
N PHE A 115 -1.61 10.30 5.28
CA PHE A 115 -1.98 8.99 5.84
C PHE A 115 -2.33 7.98 4.74
N ILE A 116 -3.18 8.36 3.78
CA ILE A 116 -3.59 7.48 2.68
C ILE A 116 -2.40 7.10 1.80
N ILE A 117 -1.54 8.06 1.44
CA ILE A 117 -0.31 7.79 0.67
C ILE A 117 0.58 6.78 1.39
N GLN A 118 0.72 6.88 2.71
CA GLN A 118 1.48 5.92 3.50
C GLN A 118 0.86 4.51 3.50
N VAL A 119 -0.45 4.41 3.45
CA VAL A 119 -1.16 3.11 3.31
C VAL A 119 -0.98 2.53 1.91
N GLN A 120 -1.01 3.38 0.86
CA GLN A 120 -0.87 2.95 -0.54
C GLN A 120 0.57 2.64 -0.94
N GLY A 121 1.56 3.27 -0.28
CA GLY A 121 2.99 3.03 -0.52
C GLY A 121 3.60 3.84 -1.66
N SER A 122 2.81 4.54 -2.47
CA SER A 122 3.26 5.43 -3.54
C SER A 122 2.25 6.55 -3.80
N ALA A 123 2.68 7.63 -4.47
CA ALA A 123 1.79 8.68 -4.94
C ALA A 123 2.42 9.47 -6.09
N ARG A 124 1.59 10.17 -6.86
CA ARG A 124 2.00 11.26 -7.75
C ARG A 124 1.62 12.59 -7.11
N VAL A 125 2.57 13.50 -7.08
CA VAL A 125 2.36 14.85 -6.55
C VAL A 125 2.49 15.86 -7.67
N ARG A 126 1.43 16.63 -7.90
CA ARG A 126 1.45 17.76 -8.83
C ARG A 126 1.90 19.00 -8.08
N LEU A 127 2.99 19.60 -8.55
CA LEU A 127 3.52 20.84 -8.01
C LEU A 127 2.80 22.06 -8.62
N PRO A 128 2.86 23.23 -7.98
CA PRO A 128 2.21 24.45 -8.48
C PRO A 128 2.75 24.94 -9.84
N ASP A 129 3.98 24.58 -10.19
CA ASP A 129 4.61 24.89 -11.47
C ASP A 129 4.28 23.88 -12.59
N GLY A 130 3.43 22.89 -12.30
CA GLY A 130 3.00 21.85 -13.25
C GLY A 130 3.89 20.62 -13.31
N ARG A 131 5.06 20.62 -12.68
CA ARG A 131 5.88 19.41 -12.59
C ARG A 131 5.18 18.33 -11.78
N MET A 132 5.52 17.08 -12.11
CA MET A 132 5.03 15.92 -11.37
C MET A 132 6.18 15.24 -10.64
N LEU A 133 5.96 14.93 -9.37
CA LEU A 133 6.86 14.07 -8.60
C LEU A 133 6.19 12.72 -8.36
N ARG A 134 6.97 11.67 -8.35
CA ARG A 134 6.59 10.37 -7.80
C ARG A 134 7.16 10.23 -6.39
N LEU A 135 6.30 9.86 -5.46
CA LEU A 135 6.69 9.38 -4.14
C LEU A 135 6.74 7.86 -4.20
N SER A 136 7.88 7.30 -3.87
CA SER A 136 8.10 5.85 -3.80
C SER A 136 8.47 5.46 -2.37
N TYR A 137 8.00 4.29 -1.94
CA TYR A 137 8.30 3.72 -0.64
C TYR A 137 9.82 3.63 -0.41
N ALA A 138 10.29 4.18 0.71
CA ALA A 138 11.70 4.14 1.10
C ALA A 138 11.97 3.38 2.41
N GLY A 139 10.92 3.09 3.17
CA GLY A 139 11.00 2.35 4.42
C GLY A 139 9.82 2.63 5.34
N ARG A 140 9.74 1.90 6.44
CA ARG A 140 8.71 2.10 7.47
C ARG A 140 9.31 2.00 8.86
N ASN A 141 8.62 2.55 9.84
CA ASN A 141 9.07 2.57 11.24
C ASN A 141 8.99 1.20 11.96
N GLY A 142 8.52 0.16 11.30
CA GLY A 142 8.49 -1.21 11.86
C GLY A 142 7.26 -1.57 12.69
N TRP A 143 6.44 -0.61 13.11
CA TRP A 143 5.22 -0.87 13.86
C TRP A 143 4.19 -1.62 13.01
N PRO A 144 3.40 -2.52 13.63
CA PRO A 144 2.31 -3.21 12.94
C PRO A 144 1.28 -2.23 12.37
N TYR A 145 0.73 -2.59 11.21
CA TYR A 145 -0.38 -1.85 10.61
C TYR A 145 -1.68 -2.11 11.35
N THR A 146 -2.42 -1.05 11.65
CA THR A 146 -3.77 -1.11 12.21
C THR A 146 -4.75 -0.44 11.25
N SER A 147 -5.79 -1.18 10.84
CA SER A 147 -6.84 -0.65 9.96
C SER A 147 -7.76 0.31 10.72
N ILE A 148 -7.61 1.60 10.51
CA ILE A 148 -8.48 2.61 11.14
C ILE A 148 -9.91 2.58 10.60
N GLY A 149 -10.12 2.12 9.35
CA GLY A 149 -11.46 1.88 8.82
C GLY A 149 -12.18 0.75 9.55
N ARG A 150 -11.46 -0.32 9.94
CA ARG A 150 -12.03 -1.38 10.78
C ARG A 150 -12.41 -0.84 12.16
N ILE A 151 -11.59 0.01 12.75
CA ILE A 151 -11.89 0.65 14.04
C ILE A 151 -13.20 1.42 13.96
N LEU A 152 -13.43 2.25 12.93
CA LEU A 152 -14.67 3.01 12.77
C LEU A 152 -15.90 2.11 12.64
N VAL A 153 -15.75 0.93 12.04
CA VAL A 153 -16.84 -0.05 11.97
C VAL A 153 -17.08 -0.73 13.32
N GLU A 154 -16.03 -1.17 13.99
CA GLU A 154 -16.11 -1.84 15.30
C GLU A 154 -16.66 -0.92 16.39
N GLU A 155 -16.37 0.38 16.32
CA GLU A 155 -16.90 1.41 17.25
C GLU A 155 -18.23 2.03 16.78
N ALA A 156 -18.87 1.45 15.75
CA ALA A 156 -20.17 1.84 15.23
C ALA A 156 -20.25 3.31 14.72
N HIS A 157 -19.11 3.92 14.35
CA HIS A 157 -19.10 5.25 13.74
C HIS A 157 -19.55 5.24 12.27
N ILE A 158 -19.26 4.15 11.56
CA ILE A 158 -19.67 3.93 10.17
C ILE A 158 -20.16 2.49 10.03
N PRO A 159 -21.38 2.25 9.52
CA PRO A 159 -21.85 0.90 9.24
C PRO A 159 -20.93 0.16 8.26
N ALA A 160 -20.67 -1.12 8.48
CA ALA A 160 -19.75 -1.90 7.65
C ALA A 160 -20.07 -1.87 6.14
N PRO A 161 -21.35 -1.91 5.70
CA PRO A 161 -21.67 -1.80 4.26
C PRO A 161 -21.37 -0.42 3.65
N GLU A 162 -21.31 0.63 4.47
CA GLU A 162 -21.04 2.00 4.03
C GLU A 162 -19.56 2.36 4.06
N MET A 163 -18.73 1.51 4.69
CA MET A 163 -17.30 1.78 4.82
C MET A 163 -16.61 1.77 3.46
N SER A 164 -16.07 2.89 3.09
CA SER A 164 -15.25 3.11 1.90
C SER A 164 -14.12 4.08 2.20
N LEU A 165 -13.14 4.18 1.30
CA LEU A 165 -12.06 5.16 1.43
C LEU A 165 -12.61 6.60 1.49
N ALA A 166 -13.63 6.91 0.71
CA ALA A 166 -14.27 8.24 0.71
C ALA A 166 -14.90 8.56 2.08
N ARG A 167 -15.68 7.61 2.63
CA ARG A 167 -16.32 7.77 3.95
C ARG A 167 -15.29 7.87 5.09
N LEU A 168 -14.20 7.11 5.01
CA LEU A 168 -13.10 7.22 5.96
C LEU A 168 -12.48 8.62 5.94
N LYS A 169 -12.12 9.13 4.76
CA LYS A 169 -11.54 10.47 4.60
C LYS A 169 -12.50 11.56 5.06
N GLU A 170 -13.78 11.43 4.70
CA GLU A 170 -14.83 12.36 5.13
C GLU A 170 -14.95 12.40 6.66
N TRP A 171 -15.03 11.24 7.31
CA TRP A 171 -15.12 11.14 8.76
C TRP A 171 -13.92 11.82 9.45
N ILE A 172 -12.70 11.55 8.97
CA ILE A 172 -11.48 12.16 9.53
C ILE A 172 -11.55 13.70 9.41
N ARG A 173 -11.94 14.23 8.25
CA ARG A 173 -12.04 15.67 8.03
C ARG A 173 -13.11 16.33 8.91
N GLN A 174 -14.28 15.72 9.05
CA GLN A 174 -15.37 16.20 9.89
C GLN A 174 -15.02 16.20 11.38
N ASN A 175 -14.20 15.25 11.82
CA ASN A 175 -13.78 15.12 13.22
C ASN A 175 -12.43 15.81 13.51
N GLY A 176 -11.88 16.53 12.54
CA GLY A 176 -10.70 17.36 12.63
C GLY A 176 -9.36 16.63 12.64
N GLN A 177 -8.32 17.33 12.21
CA GLN A 177 -6.99 16.75 11.98
C GLN A 177 -5.89 17.46 12.78
N GLU A 178 -6.27 18.41 13.62
CA GLU A 178 -5.34 19.12 14.50
C GLU A 178 -5.06 18.33 15.79
N VAL A 179 -4.06 18.78 16.55
CA VAL A 179 -3.70 18.17 17.83
C VAL A 179 -4.91 18.14 18.76
N GLY A 180 -5.20 16.96 19.32
CA GLY A 180 -6.33 16.75 20.24
C GLY A 180 -7.67 16.48 19.56
N GLN A 181 -7.78 16.57 18.24
CA GLN A 181 -9.02 16.27 17.52
C GLN A 181 -9.16 14.78 17.20
N ALA A 182 -10.40 14.29 17.14
CA ALA A 182 -10.70 12.87 17.04
C ALA A 182 -10.23 12.24 15.71
N GLY A 183 -10.30 12.96 14.59
CA GLY A 183 -9.80 12.49 13.30
C GLY A 183 -8.30 12.22 13.31
N ARG A 184 -7.51 13.13 13.92
CA ARG A 184 -6.06 12.90 14.12
C ARG A 184 -5.80 11.75 15.07
N ALA A 185 -6.50 11.69 16.20
CA ALA A 185 -6.36 10.61 17.17
C ALA A 185 -6.65 9.24 16.54
N LEU A 186 -7.66 9.16 15.65
CA LEU A 186 -7.95 7.95 14.89
C LEU A 186 -6.78 7.55 13.99
N MET A 187 -6.22 8.48 13.20
CA MET A 187 -5.06 8.18 12.35
C MET A 187 -3.87 7.68 13.16
N GLN A 188 -3.64 8.23 14.36
CA GLN A 188 -2.55 7.84 15.26
C GLN A 188 -2.71 6.44 15.86
N ARG A 189 -3.92 5.88 15.87
CA ARG A 189 -4.13 4.45 16.26
C ARG A 189 -3.47 3.47 15.29
N ASN A 190 -3.20 3.88 14.05
CA ASN A 190 -2.29 3.16 13.18
C ASN A 190 -0.85 3.65 13.47
N ARG A 191 -0.13 2.92 14.31
CA ARG A 191 1.25 3.28 14.73
C ARG A 191 2.28 3.16 13.61
N SER A 192 1.94 2.44 12.52
CA SER A 192 2.81 2.31 11.34
C SER A 192 2.95 3.65 10.62
N TYR A 193 4.20 4.00 10.28
CA TYR A 193 4.56 5.20 9.53
C TYR A 193 5.50 4.84 8.38
N VAL A 194 5.23 5.36 7.18
CA VAL A 194 6.01 5.09 5.97
C VAL A 194 6.77 6.34 5.55
N PHE A 195 8.03 6.14 5.18
CA PHE A 195 8.94 7.14 4.63
C PHE A 195 9.03 6.99 3.11
N PHE A 196 9.30 8.10 2.44
CA PHE A 196 9.33 8.13 0.99
C PHE A 196 10.64 8.70 0.46
N GLN A 197 10.89 8.43 -0.81
CA GLN A 197 11.79 9.19 -1.68
C GLN A 197 10.97 9.83 -2.78
N ALA A 198 11.45 10.95 -3.32
CA ALA A 198 10.78 11.68 -4.40
C ALA A 198 11.69 11.74 -5.63
N GLU A 199 11.11 11.53 -6.80
CA GLU A 199 11.76 11.70 -8.10
C GLU A 199 10.84 12.47 -9.04
N GLU A 200 11.44 13.27 -9.92
CA GLU A 200 10.69 13.95 -10.99
C GLU A 200 10.28 12.92 -12.04
N MET A 201 9.05 13.02 -12.52
CA MET A 201 8.52 12.08 -13.51
C MET A 201 7.95 12.78 -14.72
N SER A 202 8.02 12.12 -15.88
CA SER A 202 7.28 12.55 -17.07
C SER A 202 5.79 12.22 -16.96
N SER A 203 4.97 12.89 -17.77
CA SER A 203 3.53 12.61 -17.85
C SER A 203 3.19 11.19 -18.31
N GLU A 204 4.09 10.56 -19.07
CA GLU A 204 3.94 9.20 -19.62
C GLU A 204 4.59 8.12 -18.75
N ALA A 205 5.07 8.48 -17.54
CA ALA A 205 5.74 7.54 -16.69
C ALA A 205 4.84 6.33 -16.36
N PRO A 206 5.38 5.11 -16.38
CA PRO A 206 4.63 3.89 -16.05
C PRO A 206 4.10 3.92 -14.62
N GLY A 207 3.40 2.89 -14.19
CA GLY A 207 2.95 2.71 -12.81
C GLY A 207 4.09 2.75 -11.79
N PRO A 208 3.80 2.85 -10.49
CA PRO A 208 4.82 2.87 -9.44
C PRO A 208 5.64 1.60 -9.45
N THR A 209 6.84 1.67 -8.89
CA THR A 209 7.69 0.49 -8.72
C THR A 209 7.17 -0.35 -7.56
N GLY A 210 6.80 -1.60 -7.83
CA GLY A 210 6.41 -2.57 -6.80
C GLY A 210 7.61 -3.17 -6.07
N ALA A 211 7.35 -3.97 -5.07
CA ALA A 211 8.39 -4.58 -4.23
C ALA A 211 9.32 -5.56 -4.99
N GLN A 212 8.90 -6.06 -6.16
CA GLN A 212 9.76 -6.81 -7.08
C GLN A 212 10.81 -5.93 -7.78
N GLY A 213 10.71 -4.61 -7.71
CA GLY A 213 11.59 -3.68 -8.44
C GLY A 213 11.16 -3.39 -9.88
N VAL A 214 9.94 -3.74 -10.26
CA VAL A 214 9.37 -3.49 -11.59
C VAL A 214 8.15 -2.58 -11.51
N SER A 215 7.84 -1.89 -12.61
CA SER A 215 6.65 -1.04 -12.68
C SER A 215 5.37 -1.85 -12.63
N LEU A 216 4.44 -1.43 -11.78
CA LEU A 216 3.12 -2.06 -11.66
C LEU A 216 2.23 -1.72 -12.86
N THR A 217 1.50 -2.71 -13.33
CA THR A 217 0.55 -2.59 -14.44
C THR A 217 -0.87 -2.73 -13.91
N PRO A 218 -1.78 -1.77 -14.19
CA PRO A 218 -3.17 -1.84 -13.74
C PRO A 218 -3.85 -3.14 -14.14
N LEU A 219 -4.54 -3.78 -13.17
CA LEU A 219 -5.30 -5.02 -13.35
C LEU A 219 -4.44 -6.20 -13.87
N ARG A 220 -3.12 -6.14 -13.61
CA ARG A 220 -2.12 -7.20 -13.94
C ARG A 220 -1.16 -7.46 -12.80
N SER A 221 -0.82 -6.45 -12.02
CA SER A 221 0.09 -6.58 -10.86
C SER A 221 -0.71 -6.89 -9.60
N LEU A 222 -0.19 -7.81 -8.82
CA LEU A 222 -0.80 -8.32 -7.60
C LEU A 222 0.16 -8.15 -6.43
N ALA A 223 -0.31 -7.63 -5.31
CA ALA A 223 0.39 -7.69 -4.04
C ALA A 223 -0.03 -8.97 -3.30
N VAL A 224 0.95 -9.70 -2.80
CA VAL A 224 0.79 -10.99 -2.12
C VAL A 224 1.57 -11.04 -0.81
N ASP A 225 1.30 -12.06 0.00
CA ASP A 225 2.12 -12.36 1.17
C ASP A 225 3.50 -12.90 0.73
N ARG A 226 4.51 -12.05 0.85
CA ARG A 226 5.89 -12.37 0.45
C ARG A 226 6.55 -13.46 1.32
N ALA A 227 6.00 -13.76 2.50
CA ALA A 227 6.49 -14.86 3.33
C ALA A 227 6.07 -16.23 2.77
N ILE A 228 5.09 -16.24 1.87
CA ILE A 228 4.53 -17.45 1.26
C ILE A 228 4.86 -17.52 -0.23
N TRP A 229 4.74 -16.39 -0.94
CA TRP A 229 4.79 -16.34 -2.39
C TRP A 229 6.00 -15.56 -2.91
N ALA A 230 6.72 -16.16 -3.85
CA ALA A 230 7.79 -15.46 -4.56
C ALA A 230 7.23 -14.45 -5.58
N TYR A 231 7.93 -13.34 -5.75
CA TYR A 231 7.63 -12.40 -6.85
C TYR A 231 7.89 -13.05 -8.21
N GLY A 232 7.11 -12.63 -9.19
CA GLY A 232 7.12 -13.20 -10.55
C GLY A 232 6.15 -14.37 -10.73
N LEU A 233 5.62 -14.97 -9.66
CA LEU A 233 4.65 -16.05 -9.79
C LEU A 233 3.36 -15.55 -10.43
N PRO A 234 2.85 -16.27 -11.45
CA PRO A 234 1.54 -16.01 -12.04
C PRO A 234 0.42 -16.58 -11.18
N PHE A 235 -0.67 -15.82 -11.09
CA PHE A 235 -1.91 -16.21 -10.43
C PHE A 235 -3.09 -16.03 -11.37
N TRP A 236 -3.98 -17.01 -11.43
CA TRP A 236 -5.28 -16.85 -12.06
C TRP A 236 -6.29 -16.46 -11.01
N ILE A 237 -6.99 -15.33 -11.24
CA ILE A 237 -8.08 -14.87 -10.40
C ILE A 237 -9.39 -15.15 -11.13
N ASP A 238 -10.36 -15.72 -10.41
CA ASP A 238 -11.75 -15.91 -10.85
C ASP A 238 -12.68 -15.41 -9.75
N ALA A 239 -13.27 -14.25 -9.96
CA ALA A 239 -14.09 -13.58 -8.96
C ALA A 239 -15.08 -12.60 -9.60
N GLU A 240 -16.13 -12.25 -8.87
CA GLU A 240 -17.00 -11.13 -9.20
C GLU A 240 -16.51 -9.89 -8.47
N LEU A 241 -15.96 -8.92 -9.21
CA LEU A 241 -15.31 -7.72 -8.65
C LEU A 241 -15.83 -6.44 -9.31
N PRO A 242 -15.86 -5.29 -8.58
CA PRO A 242 -16.23 -3.97 -9.13
C PRO A 242 -15.02 -3.32 -9.84
N TRP A 243 -14.39 -3.99 -10.80
CA TRP A 243 -13.10 -3.61 -11.38
C TRP A 243 -13.17 -2.50 -12.44
N HIS A 244 -14.34 -2.16 -12.95
CA HIS A 244 -14.55 -1.07 -13.92
C HIS A 244 -15.79 -0.23 -13.60
N GLU A 245 -16.77 -0.81 -12.89
CA GLU A 245 -17.99 -0.17 -12.41
C GLU A 245 -18.24 -0.54 -10.96
N PRO A 246 -19.09 0.22 -10.22
CA PRO A 246 -19.42 -0.10 -8.82
C PRO A 246 -20.09 -1.47 -8.65
N THR A 247 -20.83 -1.95 -9.67
CA THR A 247 -21.47 -3.26 -9.66
C THR A 247 -20.44 -4.35 -9.97
N PRO A 248 -20.30 -5.38 -9.12
CA PRO A 248 -19.42 -6.49 -9.38
C PRO A 248 -19.74 -7.20 -10.70
N SER A 249 -18.71 -7.55 -11.43
CA SER A 249 -18.79 -8.28 -12.69
C SER A 249 -17.63 -9.26 -12.81
N SER A 250 -17.73 -10.19 -13.75
CA SER A 250 -16.75 -11.27 -13.90
C SER A 250 -15.34 -10.73 -14.15
N PHE A 251 -14.43 -11.09 -13.25
CA PHE A 251 -13.01 -10.80 -13.32
C PHE A 251 -12.23 -12.10 -13.41
N ARG A 252 -11.87 -12.48 -14.62
CA ARG A 252 -11.08 -13.68 -14.94
C ARG A 252 -9.79 -13.27 -15.59
N ARG A 253 -8.70 -13.22 -14.80
CA ARG A 253 -7.42 -12.68 -15.29
C ARG A 253 -6.22 -13.40 -14.72
N LEU A 254 -5.22 -13.52 -15.59
CA LEU A 254 -3.85 -13.81 -15.17
C LEU A 254 -3.22 -12.53 -14.63
N MET A 255 -2.67 -12.63 -13.43
CA MET A 255 -1.96 -11.56 -12.74
C MET A 255 -0.61 -12.06 -12.25
N ILE A 256 0.33 -11.15 -12.04
CA ILE A 256 1.68 -11.47 -11.61
C ILE A 256 1.92 -10.89 -10.20
N ALA A 257 2.48 -11.68 -9.30
CA ALA A 257 2.94 -11.23 -8.00
C ALA A 257 4.14 -10.29 -8.17
N GLN A 258 3.92 -8.99 -8.02
CA GLN A 258 4.96 -7.97 -8.23
C GLN A 258 5.09 -7.01 -7.06
N ASP A 259 4.22 -7.18 -6.06
CA ASP A 259 4.17 -6.28 -4.92
C ASP A 259 3.80 -7.02 -3.63
N THR A 260 3.86 -6.32 -2.50
CA THR A 260 3.46 -6.79 -1.18
C THR A 260 2.96 -5.64 -0.33
N GLY A 261 2.33 -5.95 0.78
CA GLY A 261 1.92 -4.97 1.77
C GLY A 261 1.82 -5.59 3.17
N SER A 262 2.03 -4.80 4.21
CA SER A 262 1.98 -5.27 5.60
C SER A 262 0.61 -5.82 6.03
N ALA A 263 -0.46 -5.46 5.31
CA ALA A 263 -1.82 -5.97 5.52
C ALA A 263 -2.14 -7.19 4.63
N ILE A 264 -1.22 -7.60 3.76
CA ILE A 264 -1.42 -8.72 2.82
C ILE A 264 -0.79 -9.96 3.42
N VAL A 265 -1.54 -10.64 4.28
CA VAL A 265 -1.08 -11.79 5.07
C VAL A 265 -1.96 -13.00 4.80
N GLY A 266 -1.32 -14.11 4.44
CA GLY A 266 -1.95 -15.40 4.17
C GLY A 266 -1.96 -15.82 2.70
N PRO A 267 -2.08 -17.14 2.43
CA PRO A 267 -1.88 -17.71 1.09
C PRO A 267 -2.96 -17.33 0.08
N LYS A 268 -4.14 -16.92 0.54
CA LYS A 268 -5.31 -16.55 -0.29
C LYS A 268 -5.70 -15.08 -0.11
N ARG A 269 -4.77 -14.25 0.38
CA ARG A 269 -4.93 -12.80 0.50
C ARG A 269 -4.17 -12.12 -0.63
N ALA A 270 -4.86 -11.33 -1.42
CA ALA A 270 -4.23 -10.61 -2.51
C ALA A 270 -4.83 -9.21 -2.67
N ASP A 271 -4.00 -8.26 -3.10
CA ASP A 271 -4.38 -6.87 -3.35
C ASP A 271 -4.10 -6.52 -4.81
N ILE A 272 -5.12 -6.06 -5.52
CA ILE A 272 -5.07 -5.82 -6.97
C ILE A 272 -4.67 -4.38 -7.22
N TYR A 273 -3.62 -4.15 -7.98
CA TYR A 273 -3.27 -2.79 -8.43
C TYR A 273 -4.27 -2.30 -9.48
N ILE A 274 -5.00 -1.24 -9.15
CA ILE A 274 -6.07 -0.72 -10.00
C ILE A 274 -5.56 0.32 -10.99
N GLY A 275 -4.55 1.10 -10.61
CA GLY A 275 -4.01 2.19 -11.42
C GLY A 275 -3.74 3.44 -10.59
N SER A 276 -3.74 4.61 -11.23
CA SER A 276 -3.41 5.88 -10.59
C SER A 276 -4.58 6.85 -10.65
N GLY A 277 -4.67 7.74 -9.66
CA GLY A 277 -5.62 8.85 -9.59
C GLY A 277 -7.00 8.49 -9.03
N ASP A 278 -7.92 9.46 -9.09
CA ASP A 278 -9.21 9.41 -8.38
C ASP A 278 -10.13 8.29 -8.83
N GLN A 279 -10.15 7.99 -10.14
CA GLN A 279 -10.97 6.90 -10.65
C GLN A 279 -10.49 5.55 -10.11
N ALA A 280 -9.17 5.31 -10.16
CA ALA A 280 -8.58 4.12 -9.57
C ALA A 280 -8.84 4.03 -8.06
N GLY A 281 -8.76 5.15 -7.35
CA GLY A 281 -9.07 5.24 -5.92
C GLY A 281 -10.52 4.90 -5.58
N ARG A 282 -11.49 5.37 -6.39
CA ARG A 282 -12.91 5.01 -6.22
C ARG A 282 -13.15 3.52 -6.40
N ILE A 283 -12.55 2.94 -7.43
CA ILE A 283 -12.65 1.50 -7.70
C ILE A 283 -11.97 0.71 -6.57
N ALA A 284 -10.72 1.00 -6.24
CA ALA A 284 -9.96 0.32 -5.20
C ALA A 284 -10.67 0.36 -3.83
N GLY A 285 -11.26 1.50 -3.49
CA GLY A 285 -12.00 1.69 -2.23
C GLY A 285 -13.24 0.81 -2.07
N GLY A 286 -13.79 0.29 -3.15
CA GLY A 286 -14.92 -0.65 -3.17
C GLY A 286 -14.53 -2.13 -3.17
N PHE A 287 -13.23 -2.43 -3.29
CA PHE A 287 -12.77 -3.82 -3.39
C PHE A 287 -12.70 -4.51 -2.02
N ARG A 288 -13.68 -5.36 -1.72
CA ARG A 288 -13.72 -6.25 -0.55
C ARG A 288 -14.51 -7.51 -0.89
N HIS A 289 -13.93 -8.36 -1.73
CA HIS A 289 -14.67 -9.46 -2.34
C HIS A 289 -13.94 -10.79 -2.16
N ASN A 290 -14.71 -11.84 -2.07
CA ASN A 290 -14.19 -13.20 -2.10
C ASN A 290 -14.16 -13.72 -3.53
N GLY A 291 -13.36 -14.76 -3.76
CA GLY A 291 -13.30 -15.46 -5.03
C GLY A 291 -12.34 -16.63 -5.00
N GLU A 292 -11.95 -17.09 -6.17
CA GLU A 292 -10.95 -18.15 -6.34
C GLU A 292 -9.62 -17.54 -6.79
N ILE A 293 -8.54 -18.11 -6.25
CA ILE A 293 -7.17 -17.82 -6.65
C ILE A 293 -6.43 -19.13 -6.88
N ILE A 294 -5.79 -19.22 -8.03
CA ILE A 294 -5.01 -20.40 -8.45
C ILE A 294 -3.60 -19.92 -8.73
N VAL A 295 -2.60 -20.50 -8.10
CA VAL A 295 -1.20 -20.22 -8.42
C VAL A 295 -0.75 -21.11 -9.57
N LEU A 296 0.00 -20.54 -10.51
CA LEU A 296 0.66 -21.29 -11.57
C LEU A 296 2.12 -21.49 -11.15
N LEU A 297 2.47 -22.73 -10.80
CA LEU A 297 3.84 -23.06 -10.45
C LEU A 297 4.61 -23.53 -11.70
N PRO A 298 5.88 -23.15 -11.85
CA PRO A 298 6.71 -23.66 -12.92
C PRO A 298 6.75 -25.19 -12.92
N VAL A 299 6.74 -25.79 -14.10
CA VAL A 299 7.05 -27.21 -14.24
C VAL A 299 8.51 -27.34 -13.83
N GLY A 300 8.79 -28.04 -12.72
CA GLY A 300 10.17 -28.34 -12.35
C GLY A 300 10.84 -29.13 -13.48
N ASP A 301 12.10 -28.84 -13.75
CA ASP A 301 12.91 -29.74 -14.53
C ASP A 301 12.85 -31.11 -13.83
N ALA A 302 12.34 -32.12 -14.53
CA ALA A 302 12.48 -33.49 -14.08
C ALA A 302 13.98 -33.79 -14.17
N GLY A 303 14.70 -33.54 -13.06
CA GLY A 303 16.07 -33.94 -12.92
C GLY A 303 16.22 -35.43 -12.80
#